data_2323522c17a38cb7756f2f91e6c00c10
#
_entry.id   2323522c17a38cb7756f2f91e6c00c10
#
_cell.length_a   1.000
_cell.length_b   1.000
_cell.length_c   1.000
_cell.angle_alpha   90.00
_cell.angle_beta   90.00
_cell.angle_gamma   90.00
#
_symmetry.space_group_name_H-M   'P 1'
#
loop_
_entity.id
_entity.type
_entity.pdbx_description
1 polymer ?
#
loop_
_entity_poly.entity_id
_entity_poly.type
_entity_poly.pdbx_seq_one_letter_code
_entity_poly.pdbx_strand_id
1 'polypeptide(L)'
;LYMDVTRRSPYVLLDAFKLRTIRMGALLYLLLMVINSSAMFVNVFAGVGMHLDNLQNASLGNWCMVGYAIGAVIAMVLGGKGLHFKYLFAMGFFFLSLSAVFMYFEVQTAGVYERLKYAVIIRATGMMILYALTAAYANQRMPFKYLSTWICIMLTVRMVVGPSIGGAIYTNVLQERQQHY
;
A
#
# COMPACT_ATOMS: atom_id res chain seq x y z
N LEU A 1 30.52 -9.26 -18.09
CA LEU A 1 29.46 -9.44 -17.06
C LEU A 1 28.06 -9.49 -17.66
N TYR A 2 27.75 -8.57 -18.58
CA TYR A 2 26.42 -8.51 -19.23
C TYR A 2 26.12 -9.71 -20.13
N MET A 3 27.12 -10.21 -20.85
CA MET A 3 26.97 -11.41 -21.71
C MET A 3 26.86 -12.73 -20.96
N ASP A 4 27.37 -12.83 -19.74
CA ASP A 4 27.29 -14.04 -18.92
C ASP A 4 25.94 -14.21 -18.25
N VAL A 5 25.26 -13.10 -17.94
CA VAL A 5 23.90 -13.10 -17.38
C VAL A 5 22.86 -13.52 -18.44
N THR A 6 23.04 -13.11 -19.70
CA THR A 6 22.14 -13.48 -20.81
C THR A 6 22.31 -14.92 -21.29
N ARG A 7 23.47 -15.53 -21.07
CA ARG A 7 23.70 -16.94 -21.47
C ARG A 7 23.23 -17.99 -20.45
N ARG A 8 23.09 -17.63 -19.16
CA ARG A 8 22.84 -18.63 -18.10
C ARG A 8 21.40 -18.90 -17.72
N SER A 9 20.43 -18.06 -18.01
CA SER A 9 19.01 -18.42 -18.04
C SER A 9 18.11 -17.26 -18.49
N PRO A 10 17.45 -17.34 -19.64
CA PRO A 10 16.42 -16.37 -20.04
C PRO A 10 15.18 -16.41 -19.13
N TYR A 11 15.14 -17.34 -18.16
CA TYR A 11 13.98 -17.61 -17.29
C TYR A 11 14.22 -17.32 -15.81
N VAL A 12 15.21 -16.49 -15.46
CA VAL A 12 15.49 -16.13 -14.04
C VAL A 12 14.23 -15.59 -13.34
N LEU A 13 13.38 -14.87 -14.07
CA LEU A 13 12.12 -14.35 -13.54
C LEU A 13 11.15 -15.50 -13.20
N LEU A 14 10.97 -16.46 -14.11
CA LEU A 14 10.09 -17.61 -13.92
C LEU A 14 10.60 -18.55 -12.83
N ASP A 15 11.92 -18.78 -12.75
CA ASP A 15 12.51 -19.57 -11.69
C ASP A 15 12.39 -18.89 -10.32
N ALA A 16 12.44 -17.57 -10.27
CA ALA A 16 12.20 -16.82 -9.05
C ALA A 16 10.78 -17.07 -8.52
N PHE A 17 9.77 -17.12 -9.39
CA PHE A 17 8.39 -17.40 -8.99
C PHE A 17 8.15 -18.83 -8.49
N LYS A 18 9.06 -19.77 -8.70
CA LYS A 18 9.00 -21.11 -8.06
C LYS A 18 9.19 -21.01 -6.55
N LEU A 19 9.88 -19.98 -6.07
CA LEU A 19 10.06 -19.76 -4.63
C LEU A 19 8.77 -19.30 -3.98
N ARG A 20 8.29 -20.06 -3.00
CA ARG A 20 7.07 -19.74 -2.23
C ARG A 20 7.12 -18.33 -1.63
N THR A 21 8.28 -17.91 -1.14
CA THR A 21 8.48 -16.59 -0.53
C THR A 21 8.22 -15.46 -1.52
N ILE A 22 8.68 -15.59 -2.79
CA ILE A 22 8.47 -14.58 -3.82
C ILE A 22 7.00 -14.52 -4.22
N ARG A 23 6.35 -15.67 -4.42
CA ARG A 23 4.92 -15.71 -4.78
C ARG A 23 4.05 -15.07 -3.70
N MET A 24 4.25 -15.47 -2.45
CA MET A 24 3.47 -14.95 -1.32
C MET A 24 3.75 -13.47 -1.07
N GLY A 25 5.02 -13.06 -1.16
CA GLY A 25 5.40 -11.66 -1.02
C GLY A 25 4.83 -10.79 -2.13
N ALA A 26 4.88 -11.23 -3.39
CA ALA A 26 4.32 -10.52 -4.53
C ALA A 26 2.79 -10.39 -4.42
N LEU A 27 2.09 -11.47 -4.02
CA LEU A 27 0.64 -11.45 -3.81
C LEU A 27 0.25 -10.48 -2.70
N LEU A 28 0.93 -10.56 -1.55
CA LEU A 28 0.67 -9.65 -0.43
C LEU A 28 0.92 -8.21 -0.83
N TYR A 29 2.01 -7.96 -1.55
CA TYR A 29 2.35 -6.63 -2.02
C TYR A 29 1.33 -6.10 -3.04
N LEU A 30 0.84 -6.96 -3.93
CA LEU A 30 -0.23 -6.63 -4.86
C LEU A 30 -1.52 -6.22 -4.13
N LEU A 31 -1.96 -7.02 -3.15
CA LEU A 31 -3.14 -6.70 -2.33
C LEU A 31 -2.98 -5.35 -1.62
N LEU A 32 -1.81 -5.08 -1.04
CA LEU A 32 -1.53 -3.80 -0.40
C LEU A 32 -1.59 -2.64 -1.40
N MET A 33 -1.11 -2.83 -2.64
CA MET A 33 -1.17 -1.80 -3.67
C MET A 33 -2.59 -1.55 -4.16
N VAL A 34 -3.41 -2.60 -4.30
CA VAL A 34 -4.85 -2.45 -4.61
C VAL A 34 -5.55 -1.65 -3.52
N ILE A 35 -5.31 -1.97 -2.23
CA ILE A 35 -5.84 -1.20 -1.11
C ILE A 35 -5.34 0.25 -1.16
N ASN A 36 -4.06 0.46 -1.47
CA ASN A 36 -3.49 1.80 -1.55
C ASN A 36 -4.12 2.66 -2.66
N SER A 37 -4.55 2.06 -3.76
CA SER A 37 -5.20 2.77 -4.87
C SER A 37 -6.48 3.48 -4.43
N SER A 38 -7.13 3.01 -3.36
CA SER A 38 -8.28 3.72 -2.77
C SER A 38 -7.95 5.13 -2.29
N ALA A 39 -6.65 5.48 -2.10
CA ALA A 39 -6.24 6.84 -1.74
C ALA A 39 -6.62 7.88 -2.79
N MET A 40 -6.58 7.51 -4.07
CA MET A 40 -6.98 8.41 -5.17
C MET A 40 -8.43 8.83 -5.02
N PHE A 41 -9.30 7.91 -4.60
CA PHE A 41 -10.73 8.18 -4.42
C PHE A 41 -11.02 9.02 -3.18
N VAL A 42 -10.18 8.95 -2.16
CA VAL A 42 -10.30 9.84 -0.98
C VAL A 42 -10.14 11.30 -1.41
N ASN A 43 -9.18 11.60 -2.29
CA ASN A 43 -8.98 12.97 -2.80
C ASN A 43 -10.15 13.42 -3.69
N VAL A 44 -10.68 12.53 -4.54
CA VAL A 44 -11.87 12.83 -5.36
C VAL A 44 -13.08 13.06 -4.47
N PHE A 45 -13.30 12.22 -3.46
CA PHE A 45 -14.39 12.37 -2.51
C PHE A 45 -14.24 13.68 -1.70
N ALA A 46 -13.04 14.01 -1.25
CA ALA A 46 -12.77 15.24 -0.54
C ALA A 46 -13.07 16.50 -1.38
N GLY A 47 -12.66 16.49 -2.66
CA GLY A 47 -12.92 17.62 -3.56
C GLY A 47 -14.37 17.73 -4.01
N VAL A 48 -15.00 16.62 -4.41
CA VAL A 48 -16.35 16.63 -5.01
C VAL A 48 -17.43 16.43 -3.95
N GLY A 49 -17.25 15.48 -3.04
CA GLY A 49 -18.28 15.11 -2.05
C GLY A 49 -18.31 16.02 -0.84
N MET A 50 -17.16 16.49 -0.39
CA MET A 50 -17.04 17.38 0.78
C MET A 50 -16.86 18.85 0.40
N HIS A 51 -16.76 19.17 -0.90
CA HIS A 51 -16.49 20.52 -1.41
C HIS A 51 -15.29 21.21 -0.75
N LEU A 52 -14.24 20.44 -0.42
CA LEU A 52 -13.03 21.01 0.17
C LEU A 52 -12.31 21.90 -0.84
N ASP A 53 -11.73 22.98 -0.33
CA ASP A 53 -10.88 23.86 -1.12
C ASP A 53 -9.67 23.10 -1.69
N ASN A 54 -9.20 23.53 -2.86
CA ASN A 54 -8.06 22.91 -3.54
C ASN A 54 -6.81 22.82 -2.65
N LEU A 55 -6.60 23.84 -1.79
CA LEU A 55 -5.47 23.84 -0.85
C LEU A 55 -5.64 22.77 0.23
N GLN A 56 -6.84 22.61 0.77
CA GLN A 56 -7.14 21.57 1.76
C GLN A 56 -7.02 20.17 1.16
N ASN A 57 -7.53 19.98 -0.05
CA ASN A 57 -7.41 18.69 -0.75
C ASN A 57 -5.94 18.34 -1.05
N ALA A 58 -5.14 19.29 -1.53
CA ALA A 58 -3.71 19.10 -1.73
C ALA A 58 -2.97 18.77 -0.42
N SER A 59 -3.38 19.37 0.70
CA SER A 59 -2.75 19.13 2.00
C SER A 59 -3.00 17.71 2.55
N LEU A 60 -4.05 17.00 2.10
CA LEU A 60 -4.27 15.60 2.47
C LEU A 60 -3.10 14.70 2.01
N GLY A 61 -2.49 15.01 0.87
CA GLY A 61 -1.28 14.33 0.41
C GLY A 61 -0.11 14.50 1.39
N ASN A 62 0.08 15.71 1.92
CA ASN A 62 1.12 15.98 2.92
C ASN A 62 0.87 15.22 4.23
N TRP A 63 -0.38 15.17 4.69
CA TRP A 63 -0.75 14.37 5.88
C TRP A 63 -0.56 12.86 5.65
N CYS A 64 -0.77 12.39 4.44
CA CYS A 64 -0.44 11.02 4.07
C CYS A 64 1.07 10.75 4.25
N MET A 65 1.95 11.67 3.84
CA MET A 65 3.40 11.55 4.03
C MET A 65 3.79 11.55 5.52
N VAL A 66 3.12 12.34 6.35
CA VAL A 66 3.30 12.30 7.81
C VAL A 66 2.96 10.91 8.35
N GLY A 67 1.84 10.33 7.93
CA GLY A 67 1.45 8.97 8.29
C GLY A 67 2.49 7.93 7.86
N TYR A 68 3.02 8.02 6.66
CA TYR A 68 4.11 7.14 6.19
C TYR A 68 5.37 7.27 7.05
N ALA A 69 5.77 8.48 7.43
CA ALA A 69 6.92 8.70 8.31
C ALA A 69 6.72 8.06 9.69
N ILE A 70 5.53 8.24 10.30
CA ILE A 70 5.17 7.62 11.57
C ILE A 70 5.22 6.08 11.44
N GLY A 71 4.61 5.51 10.41
CA GLY A 71 4.62 4.07 10.17
C GLY A 71 6.01 3.49 9.96
N ALA A 72 6.89 4.21 9.27
CA ALA A 72 8.29 3.80 9.08
C ALA A 72 9.05 3.76 10.41
N VAL A 73 8.90 4.78 11.26
CA VAL A 73 9.52 4.84 12.59
C VAL A 73 9.02 3.69 13.47
N ILE A 74 7.70 3.44 13.50
CA ILE A 74 7.10 2.33 14.26
C ILE A 74 7.66 1.00 13.77
N ALA A 75 7.68 0.75 12.47
CA ALA A 75 8.20 -0.50 11.90
C ALA A 75 9.69 -0.70 12.23
N MET A 76 10.48 0.37 12.16
CA MET A 76 11.92 0.34 12.45
C MET A 76 12.19 0.07 13.95
N VAL A 77 11.53 0.80 14.84
CA VAL A 77 11.75 0.70 16.30
C VAL A 77 11.28 -0.65 16.82
N LEU A 78 10.07 -1.08 16.46
CA LEU A 78 9.50 -2.33 16.95
C LEU A 78 10.15 -3.55 16.28
N GLY A 79 10.46 -3.47 15.00
CA GLY A 79 11.23 -4.49 14.29
C GLY A 79 12.64 -4.64 14.82
N GLY A 80 13.31 -3.53 15.13
CA GLY A 80 14.64 -3.51 15.74
C GLY A 80 14.69 -4.07 17.18
N LYS A 81 13.59 -3.97 17.93
CA LYS A 81 13.45 -4.59 19.27
C LYS A 81 13.12 -6.09 19.23
N GLY A 82 13.11 -6.71 18.04
CA GLY A 82 12.88 -8.14 17.90
C GLY A 82 11.41 -8.56 18.04
N LEU A 83 10.46 -7.63 17.90
CA LEU A 83 9.05 -7.99 17.92
C LEU A 83 8.74 -8.91 16.73
N HIS A 84 8.02 -10.01 16.98
CA HIS A 84 7.70 -10.96 15.92
C HIS A 84 6.88 -10.31 14.79
N PHE A 85 7.24 -10.60 13.56
CA PHE A 85 6.58 -10.10 12.35
C PHE A 85 5.04 -10.23 12.38
N LYS A 86 4.51 -11.31 12.97
CA LYS A 86 3.06 -11.54 13.08
C LYS A 86 2.32 -10.42 13.85
N TYR A 87 2.91 -9.90 14.92
CA TYR A 87 2.30 -8.83 15.71
C TYR A 87 2.37 -7.49 14.97
N LEU A 88 3.47 -7.24 14.27
CA LEU A 88 3.63 -6.05 13.45
C LEU A 88 2.66 -6.05 12.26
N PHE A 89 2.47 -7.20 11.59
CA PHE A 89 1.45 -7.34 10.57
C PHE A 89 0.04 -7.12 11.12
N ALA A 90 -0.29 -7.71 12.27
CA ALA A 90 -1.58 -7.50 12.93
C ALA A 90 -1.82 -6.03 13.25
N MET A 91 -0.80 -5.32 13.73
CA MET A 91 -0.86 -3.90 14.01
C MET A 91 -1.09 -3.06 12.74
N GLY A 92 -0.39 -3.38 11.65
CA GLY A 92 -0.58 -2.69 10.36
C GLY A 92 -2.01 -2.87 9.82
N PHE A 93 -2.55 -4.09 9.87
CA PHE A 93 -3.94 -4.36 9.48
C PHE A 93 -4.95 -3.70 10.43
N PHE A 94 -4.67 -3.65 11.72
CA PHE A 94 -5.50 -2.94 12.69
C PHE A 94 -5.62 -1.46 12.33
N PHE A 95 -4.52 -0.77 12.03
CA PHE A 95 -4.56 0.63 11.59
C PHE A 95 -5.33 0.82 10.29
N LEU A 96 -5.20 -0.11 9.32
CA LEU A 96 -5.99 -0.05 8.09
C LEU A 96 -7.49 -0.21 8.35
N SER A 97 -7.87 -1.19 9.17
CA SER A 97 -9.27 -1.41 9.53
C SER A 97 -9.85 -0.22 10.30
N LEU A 98 -9.08 0.32 11.23
CA LEU A 98 -9.48 1.50 12.01
C LEU A 98 -9.72 2.71 11.09
N SER A 99 -8.82 2.94 10.12
CA SER A 99 -8.98 4.04 9.18
C SER A 99 -10.20 3.86 8.28
N ALA A 100 -10.52 2.62 7.87
CA ALA A 100 -11.71 2.34 7.07
C ALA A 100 -13.00 2.66 7.84
N VAL A 101 -13.04 2.32 9.13
CA VAL A 101 -14.16 2.68 10.03
C VAL A 101 -14.30 4.19 10.14
N PHE A 102 -13.20 4.92 10.36
CA PHE A 102 -13.25 6.38 10.41
C PHE A 102 -13.73 6.97 9.09
N MET A 103 -13.23 6.52 7.94
CA MET A 103 -13.66 6.99 6.63
C MET A 103 -15.15 6.72 6.38
N TYR A 104 -15.65 5.56 6.80
CA TYR A 104 -17.06 5.22 6.66
C TYR A 104 -17.96 6.21 7.43
N PHE A 105 -17.60 6.52 8.66
CA PHE A 105 -18.35 7.51 9.45
C PHE A 105 -18.27 8.93 8.85
N GLU A 106 -17.12 9.32 8.31
CA GLU A 106 -16.96 10.64 7.69
C GLU A 106 -17.82 10.80 6.43
N VAL A 107 -17.94 9.74 5.62
CA VAL A 107 -18.82 9.75 4.44
C VAL A 107 -20.29 9.95 4.84
N GLN A 108 -20.71 9.38 5.97
CA GLN A 108 -22.11 9.49 6.43
C GLN A 108 -22.44 10.82 7.13
N THR A 109 -21.47 11.46 7.76
CA THR A 109 -21.71 12.65 8.59
C THR A 109 -21.40 13.99 7.91
N ALA A 110 -21.25 14.01 6.56
CA ALA A 110 -20.84 15.20 5.79
C ALA A 110 -19.53 15.82 6.32
N GLY A 111 -18.57 14.98 6.59
CA GLY A 111 -17.28 15.06 7.22
C GLY A 111 -16.61 16.43 7.41
N VAL A 112 -15.93 16.56 8.52
CA VAL A 112 -15.06 17.70 8.79
C VAL A 112 -13.65 17.37 8.30
N TYR A 113 -13.01 18.28 7.57
CA TYR A 113 -11.64 18.15 7.08
C TYR A 113 -10.65 17.59 8.12
N GLU A 114 -10.74 18.07 9.37
CA GLU A 114 -9.87 17.64 10.46
C GLU A 114 -9.96 16.12 10.72
N ARG A 115 -11.15 15.55 10.71
CA ARG A 115 -11.36 14.12 10.94
C ARG A 115 -10.85 13.29 9.77
N LEU A 116 -11.11 13.74 8.54
CA LEU A 116 -10.59 13.09 7.33
C LEU A 116 -9.05 13.06 7.33
N LYS A 117 -8.42 14.14 7.77
CA LYS A 117 -6.96 14.22 7.96
C LYS A 117 -6.45 13.11 8.87
N TYR A 118 -7.07 12.89 10.03
CA TYR A 118 -6.66 11.80 10.94
C TYR A 118 -6.88 10.43 10.34
N ALA A 119 -7.98 10.20 9.62
CA ALA A 119 -8.23 8.94 8.93
C ALA A 119 -7.14 8.64 7.89
N VAL A 120 -6.70 9.65 7.13
CA VAL A 120 -5.62 9.54 6.14
C VAL A 120 -4.27 9.22 6.81
N ILE A 121 -3.94 9.89 7.93
CA ILE A 121 -2.71 9.62 8.69
C ILE A 121 -2.70 8.17 9.21
N ILE A 122 -3.78 7.72 9.85
CA ILE A 122 -3.90 6.36 10.40
C ILE A 122 -3.76 5.32 9.28
N ARG A 123 -4.41 5.54 8.15
CA ARG A 123 -4.30 4.67 6.98
C ARG A 123 -2.87 4.58 6.47
N ALA A 124 -2.23 5.71 6.24
CA ALA A 124 -0.86 5.79 5.73
C ALA A 124 0.13 5.13 6.70
N THR A 125 -0.07 5.29 8.00
CA THR A 125 0.72 4.61 9.04
C THR A 125 0.61 3.09 8.92
N GLY A 126 -0.60 2.55 8.85
CA GLY A 126 -0.84 1.11 8.67
C GLY A 126 -0.23 0.57 7.39
N MET A 127 -0.42 1.28 6.28
CA MET A 127 0.16 0.91 4.99
C MET A 127 1.69 0.86 5.03
N MET A 128 2.34 1.86 5.62
CA MET A 128 3.81 1.89 5.69
C MET A 128 4.38 0.78 6.54
N ILE A 129 3.75 0.46 7.67
CA ILE A 129 4.13 -0.68 8.50
C ILE A 129 4.09 -1.97 7.66
N LEU A 130 3.01 -2.23 6.92
CA LEU A 130 2.86 -3.42 6.10
C LEU A 130 3.85 -3.47 4.94
N TYR A 131 4.13 -2.34 4.29
CA TYR A 131 5.15 -2.28 3.22
C TYR A 131 6.54 -2.58 3.73
N ALA A 132 6.95 -1.93 4.82
CA ALA A 132 8.26 -2.15 5.42
C ALA A 132 8.46 -3.61 5.84
N LEU A 133 7.44 -4.21 6.46
CA LEU A 133 7.48 -5.58 6.92
C LEU A 133 7.50 -6.59 5.77
N THR A 134 6.69 -6.37 4.73
CA THR A 134 6.66 -7.25 3.57
C THR A 134 8.02 -7.24 2.86
N ALA A 135 8.61 -6.06 2.69
CA ALA A 135 9.93 -5.92 2.10
C ALA A 135 11.00 -6.60 2.97
N ALA A 136 11.01 -6.33 4.29
CA ALA A 136 11.97 -6.90 5.22
C ALA A 136 11.87 -8.44 5.29
N TYR A 137 10.65 -8.98 5.39
CA TYR A 137 10.40 -10.42 5.43
C TYR A 137 10.89 -11.12 4.15
N ALA A 138 10.59 -10.55 2.99
CA ALA A 138 11.03 -11.11 1.72
C ALA A 138 12.56 -11.04 1.59
N ASN A 139 13.18 -9.90 1.90
CA ASN A 139 14.62 -9.72 1.81
C ASN A 139 15.39 -10.67 2.72
N GLN A 140 14.91 -10.94 3.93
CA GLN A 140 15.58 -11.85 4.87
C GLN A 140 15.54 -13.32 4.43
N ARG A 141 14.53 -13.71 3.67
CA ARG A 141 14.33 -15.12 3.26
C ARG A 141 14.71 -15.41 1.81
N MET A 142 15.14 -14.41 1.10
CA MET A 142 15.44 -14.53 -0.32
C MET A 142 16.91 -14.86 -0.55
N PRO A 143 17.23 -15.83 -1.40
CA PRO A 143 18.59 -16.04 -1.86
C PRO A 143 19.11 -14.79 -2.59
N PHE A 144 20.34 -14.39 -2.30
CA PHE A 144 20.94 -13.15 -2.82
C PHE A 144 20.86 -13.03 -4.36
N LYS A 145 20.95 -14.15 -5.07
CA LYS A 145 20.85 -14.20 -6.54
C LYS A 145 19.51 -13.71 -7.10
N TYR A 146 18.44 -13.72 -6.31
CA TYR A 146 17.09 -13.28 -6.73
C TYR A 146 16.70 -11.91 -6.18
N LEU A 147 17.58 -11.26 -5.41
CA LEU A 147 17.25 -10.00 -4.75
C LEU A 147 16.90 -8.88 -5.75
N SER A 148 17.70 -8.74 -6.82
CA SER A 148 17.43 -7.76 -7.88
C SER A 148 16.09 -8.03 -8.60
N THR A 149 15.83 -9.30 -8.92
CA THR A 149 14.56 -9.72 -9.52
C THR A 149 13.37 -9.41 -8.61
N TRP A 150 13.52 -9.65 -7.31
CA TRP A 150 12.49 -9.30 -6.33
C TRP A 150 12.21 -7.80 -6.28
N ILE A 151 13.25 -6.98 -6.25
CA ILE A 151 13.10 -5.51 -6.26
C ILE A 151 12.35 -5.05 -7.53
N CYS A 152 12.70 -5.61 -8.70
CA CYS A 152 12.00 -5.33 -9.95
C CYS A 152 10.52 -5.72 -9.90
N ILE A 153 10.21 -6.92 -9.36
CA ILE A 153 8.81 -7.37 -9.18
C ILE A 153 8.04 -6.40 -8.27
N MET A 154 8.62 -6.05 -7.12
CA MET A 154 7.99 -5.11 -6.18
C MET A 154 7.73 -3.76 -6.83
N LEU A 155 8.69 -3.21 -7.57
CA LEU A 155 8.52 -1.93 -8.26
C LEU A 155 7.45 -2.03 -9.35
N THR A 156 7.44 -3.08 -10.15
CA THR A 156 6.41 -3.30 -11.19
C THR A 156 5.02 -3.40 -10.59
N VAL A 157 4.87 -4.19 -9.54
CA VAL A 157 3.59 -4.32 -8.81
C VAL A 157 3.16 -2.98 -8.22
N ARG A 158 4.09 -2.23 -7.64
CA ARG A 158 3.81 -0.94 -7.02
C ARG A 158 3.40 0.14 -8.02
N MET A 159 4.13 0.25 -9.13
CA MET A 159 3.99 1.39 -10.04
C MET A 159 2.96 1.15 -11.14
N VAL A 160 2.72 -0.11 -11.50
CA VAL A 160 1.89 -0.46 -12.66
C VAL A 160 0.72 -1.35 -12.27
N VAL A 161 0.97 -2.57 -11.82
CA VAL A 161 -0.07 -3.61 -11.69
C VAL A 161 -1.08 -3.25 -10.60
N GLY A 162 -0.61 -2.87 -9.42
CA GLY A 162 -1.48 -2.53 -8.29
C GLY A 162 -2.39 -1.33 -8.56
N PRO A 163 -1.86 -0.18 -8.99
CA PRO A 163 -2.67 0.98 -9.33
C PRO A 163 -3.66 0.72 -10.47
N SER A 164 -3.26 -0.06 -11.51
CA SER A 164 -4.15 -0.38 -12.63
C SER A 164 -5.33 -1.25 -12.19
N ILE A 165 -5.08 -2.31 -11.43
CA ILE A 165 -6.14 -3.19 -10.91
C ILE A 165 -7.01 -2.43 -9.91
N GLY A 166 -6.40 -1.74 -8.96
CA GLY A 166 -7.13 -0.99 -7.95
C GLY A 166 -7.96 0.14 -8.59
N GLY A 167 -7.39 0.88 -9.54
CA GLY A 167 -8.11 1.91 -10.29
C GLY A 167 -9.33 1.35 -11.01
N ALA A 168 -9.18 0.23 -11.74
CA ALA A 168 -10.30 -0.42 -12.43
C ALA A 168 -11.41 -0.85 -11.47
N ILE A 169 -11.07 -1.49 -10.35
CA ILE A 169 -12.06 -1.93 -9.34
C ILE A 169 -12.83 -0.72 -8.79
N TYR A 170 -12.13 0.31 -8.35
CA TYR A 170 -12.78 1.46 -7.73
C TYR A 170 -13.60 2.28 -8.74
N THR A 171 -13.14 2.43 -9.98
CA THR A 171 -13.90 3.13 -11.03
C THR A 171 -15.20 2.41 -11.33
N ASN A 172 -15.18 1.07 -11.47
CA ASN A 172 -16.39 0.28 -11.69
C ASN A 172 -17.39 0.41 -10.53
N VAL A 173 -16.92 0.33 -9.29
CA VAL A 173 -17.79 0.50 -8.11
C VAL A 173 -18.41 1.90 -8.07
N LEU A 174 -17.68 2.94 -8.45
CA LEU A 174 -18.23 4.29 -8.53
C LEU A 174 -19.27 4.43 -9.63
N GLN A 175 -19.03 3.87 -10.82
CA GLN A 175 -19.98 3.92 -11.94
C GLN A 175 -21.28 3.19 -11.62
N GLU A 176 -21.22 2.01 -11.00
CA GLU A 176 -22.43 1.28 -10.55
C GLU A 176 -23.24 2.13 -9.56
N ARG A 177 -22.57 2.78 -8.61
CA ARG A 177 -23.25 3.64 -7.64
C ARG A 177 -23.92 4.85 -8.28
N GLN A 178 -23.28 5.47 -9.28
CA GLN A 178 -23.85 6.61 -10.00
C GLN A 178 -25.06 6.26 -10.86
N GLN A 179 -25.19 5.01 -11.33
CA GLN A 179 -26.35 4.56 -12.09
C GLN A 179 -27.58 4.26 -11.21
N HIS A 180 -27.39 4.14 -9.90
CA HIS A 180 -28.45 3.86 -8.93
C HIS A 180 -29.00 5.11 -8.22
N TYR A 181 -28.47 6.30 -8.55
CA TYR A 181 -28.96 7.60 -8.11
C TYR A 181 -29.45 8.44 -9.30
#